data_974beef85ee83d011370d23ef575220f
#
_entry.id   974beef85ee83d011370d23ef575220f
#
_cell.length_a   1.000
_cell.length_b   1.000
_cell.length_c   1.000
_cell.angle_alpha   90.00
_cell.angle_beta   90.00
_cell.angle_gamma   90.00
#
_symmetry.space_group_name_H-M   'P 1'
#
loop_
_entity.id
_entity.type
_entity.pdbx_description
1 polymer ?
#
loop_
_entity_poly.entity_id
_entity_poly.type
_entity_poly.pdbx_seq_one_letter_code
_entity_poly.pdbx_strand_id
1 'polypeptide(L)'
;LSDDFVDEDFAFFGKELNGQKELKPRWKRVVSQANGAIGELVGQKYVERHFPEHAKDAAVRLVKCVRDAVEDRLRELPWMSDATKTKALEKMAGFRVKIGYPDIWTDYDKLKVLADAPYYANCLAAQRFEHARMLTRIDAPVDRERWFMAPQQVNAYYHPMLNEIVFPAAILQ
;
A
#
# COMPACT_ATOMS: atom_id res chain seq x y z
N LEU A 1 -19.88 4.54 -17.79
CA LEU A 1 -19.70 3.84 -19.05
C LEU A 1 -20.98 3.03 -19.34
N SER A 2 -21.34 2.88 -20.63
CA SER A 2 -22.42 1.95 -21.03
C SER A 2 -21.98 0.50 -20.77
N ASP A 3 -22.95 -0.40 -20.75
CA ASP A 3 -22.69 -1.83 -20.51
C ASP A 3 -21.79 -2.41 -21.60
N ASP A 4 -21.92 -1.96 -22.84
CA ASP A 4 -21.07 -2.39 -23.97
C ASP A 4 -19.56 -2.19 -23.68
N PHE A 5 -19.16 -1.03 -23.11
CA PHE A 5 -17.77 -0.81 -22.72
C PHE A 5 -17.30 -1.71 -21.57
N VAL A 6 -18.20 -2.02 -20.64
CA VAL A 6 -17.90 -2.91 -19.51
C VAL A 6 -17.73 -4.34 -20.00
N ASP A 7 -18.59 -4.78 -20.94
CA ASP A 7 -18.56 -6.12 -21.50
C ASP A 7 -17.34 -6.34 -22.39
N GLU A 8 -16.96 -5.35 -23.21
CA GLU A 8 -15.77 -5.42 -24.05
C GLU A 8 -14.48 -5.40 -23.21
N ASP A 9 -14.38 -4.53 -22.20
CA ASP A 9 -13.26 -4.52 -21.24
C ASP A 9 -13.12 -5.89 -20.56
N PHE A 10 -14.25 -6.47 -20.12
CA PHE A 10 -14.22 -7.79 -19.51
C PHE A 10 -13.89 -8.90 -20.51
N ALA A 11 -14.37 -8.84 -21.75
CA ALA A 11 -14.08 -9.83 -22.77
C ALA A 11 -12.57 -9.91 -23.04
N PHE A 12 -11.91 -8.77 -23.15
CA PHE A 12 -10.46 -8.73 -23.40
C PHE A 12 -9.64 -8.93 -22.12
N PHE A 13 -9.76 -8.01 -21.16
CA PHE A 13 -8.90 -8.05 -19.95
C PHE A 13 -9.32 -9.14 -18.95
N GLY A 14 -10.60 -9.39 -18.82
CA GLY A 14 -11.12 -10.42 -17.91
C GLY A 14 -10.92 -11.84 -18.46
N LYS A 15 -11.55 -12.13 -19.57
CA LYS A 15 -11.58 -13.49 -20.13
C LYS A 15 -10.28 -13.85 -20.85
N GLU A 16 -9.90 -13.05 -21.86
CA GLU A 16 -8.78 -13.41 -22.74
C GLU A 16 -7.44 -13.38 -22.01
N LEU A 17 -7.13 -12.28 -21.30
CA LEU A 17 -5.83 -12.13 -20.65
C LEU A 17 -5.74 -12.80 -19.27
N ASN A 18 -6.82 -12.78 -18.48
CA ASN A 18 -6.79 -13.27 -17.11
C ASN A 18 -7.57 -14.56 -16.86
N GLY A 19 -8.19 -15.15 -17.90
CA GLY A 19 -8.92 -16.42 -17.80
C GLY A 19 -10.14 -16.38 -16.86
N GLN A 20 -10.71 -15.20 -16.58
CA GLN A 20 -11.89 -15.07 -15.72
C GLN A 20 -13.12 -15.61 -16.45
N LYS A 21 -13.93 -16.41 -15.75
CA LYS A 21 -15.13 -17.03 -16.32
C LYS A 21 -16.33 -16.08 -16.37
N GLU A 22 -16.44 -15.18 -15.40
CA GLU A 22 -17.56 -14.26 -15.23
C GLU A 22 -17.13 -12.91 -14.68
N LEU A 23 -17.90 -11.87 -14.99
CA LEU A 23 -17.70 -10.52 -14.48
C LEU A 23 -18.05 -10.48 -12.99
N LYS A 24 -17.15 -9.91 -12.18
CA LYS A 24 -17.41 -9.74 -10.75
C LYS A 24 -18.68 -8.90 -10.50
N PRO A 25 -19.46 -9.22 -9.47
CA PRO A 25 -20.64 -8.44 -9.08
C PRO A 25 -20.32 -6.94 -8.96
N ARG A 26 -21.27 -6.08 -9.35
CA ARG A 26 -21.09 -4.62 -9.38
C ARG A 26 -20.51 -4.05 -8.08
N TRP A 27 -21.00 -4.49 -6.92
CA TRP A 27 -20.52 -3.99 -5.63
C TRP A 27 -19.03 -4.28 -5.40
N LYS A 28 -18.53 -5.45 -5.82
CA LYS A 28 -17.09 -5.77 -5.73
C LYS A 28 -16.24 -4.87 -6.62
N ARG A 29 -16.75 -4.58 -7.83
CA ARG A 29 -16.07 -3.66 -8.77
C ARG A 29 -16.03 -2.24 -8.21
N VAL A 30 -17.13 -1.74 -7.63
CA VAL A 30 -17.21 -0.41 -7.03
C VAL A 30 -16.29 -0.31 -5.81
N VAL A 31 -16.26 -1.31 -4.93
CA VAL A 31 -15.33 -1.34 -3.78
C VAL A 31 -13.88 -1.32 -4.26
N SER A 32 -13.55 -2.09 -5.30
CA SER A 32 -12.19 -2.09 -5.88
C SER A 32 -11.81 -0.71 -6.43
N GLN A 33 -12.72 -0.04 -7.12
CA GLN A 33 -12.52 1.32 -7.64
C GLN A 33 -12.34 2.34 -6.51
N ALA A 34 -13.18 2.27 -5.46
CA ALA A 34 -13.05 3.14 -4.29
C ALA A 34 -11.70 2.95 -3.58
N ASN A 35 -11.26 1.70 -3.42
CA ASN A 35 -9.93 1.40 -2.89
C ASN A 35 -8.79 1.97 -3.74
N GLY A 36 -8.93 1.99 -5.06
CA GLY A 36 -7.95 2.60 -5.95
C GLY A 36 -7.96 4.13 -5.91
N ALA A 37 -9.14 4.74 -5.74
CA ALA A 37 -9.33 6.19 -5.82
C ALA A 37 -9.03 6.93 -4.50
N ILE A 38 -9.46 6.35 -3.36
CA ILE A 38 -9.40 6.94 -2.02
C ILE A 38 -8.93 5.92 -0.97
N GLY A 39 -7.96 5.10 -1.33
CA GLY A 39 -7.54 3.93 -0.56
C GLY A 39 -7.15 4.24 0.88
N GLU A 40 -6.42 5.31 1.16
CA GLU A 40 -6.05 5.67 2.52
C GLU A 40 -7.26 6.14 3.35
N LEU A 41 -8.22 6.84 2.75
CA LEU A 41 -9.43 7.26 3.46
C LEU A 41 -10.29 6.03 3.87
N VAL A 42 -10.40 5.04 2.98
CA VAL A 42 -11.01 3.74 3.31
C VAL A 42 -10.18 3.02 4.37
N GLY A 43 -8.85 3.11 4.26
CA GLY A 43 -7.90 2.53 5.20
C GLY A 43 -8.04 3.06 6.62
N GLN A 44 -8.31 4.34 6.81
CA GLN A 44 -8.60 4.92 8.13
C GLN A 44 -9.79 4.20 8.79
N LYS A 45 -10.88 4.04 8.04
CA LYS A 45 -12.08 3.36 8.55
C LYS A 45 -11.86 1.86 8.80
N TYR A 46 -11.01 1.24 8.02
CA TYR A 46 -10.60 -0.15 8.23
C TYR A 46 -9.80 -0.29 9.54
N VAL A 47 -8.80 0.56 9.74
CA VAL A 47 -7.93 0.55 10.92
C VAL A 47 -8.74 0.81 12.20
N GLU A 48 -9.60 1.83 12.21
CA GLU A 48 -10.49 2.14 13.35
C GLU A 48 -11.29 0.92 13.83
N ARG A 49 -11.71 0.05 12.90
CA ARG A 49 -12.59 -1.10 13.21
C ARG A 49 -11.84 -2.40 13.45
N HIS A 50 -10.71 -2.59 12.79
CA HIS A 50 -10.12 -3.91 12.65
C HIS A 50 -8.65 -4.01 13.09
N PHE A 51 -7.96 -2.91 13.33
CA PHE A 51 -6.55 -2.95 13.68
C PHE A 51 -6.22 -2.02 14.85
N PRO A 52 -6.49 -2.45 16.08
CA PRO A 52 -6.25 -1.66 17.28
C PRO A 52 -4.75 -1.44 17.53
N GLU A 53 -4.42 -0.38 18.27
CA GLU A 53 -3.05 0.06 18.55
C GLU A 53 -2.18 -1.07 19.15
N HIS A 54 -2.73 -1.85 20.07
CA HIS A 54 -1.99 -2.97 20.66
C HIS A 54 -1.56 -4.04 19.65
N ALA A 55 -2.30 -4.23 18.54
CA ALA A 55 -1.92 -5.12 17.46
C ALA A 55 -0.74 -4.54 16.66
N LYS A 56 -0.75 -3.22 16.40
CA LYS A 56 0.41 -2.52 15.80
C LYS A 56 1.65 -2.69 16.68
N ASP A 57 1.55 -2.48 17.97
CA ASP A 57 2.65 -2.62 18.92
C ASP A 57 3.20 -4.06 18.98
N ALA A 58 2.31 -5.04 18.97
CA ALA A 58 2.73 -6.46 18.95
C ALA A 58 3.51 -6.79 17.66
N ALA A 59 3.03 -6.32 16.51
CA ALA A 59 3.70 -6.52 15.23
C ALA A 59 5.06 -5.80 15.17
N VAL A 60 5.14 -4.57 15.68
CA VAL A 60 6.40 -3.82 15.78
C VAL A 60 7.42 -4.58 16.64
N ARG A 61 7.01 -5.11 17.80
CA ARG A 61 7.90 -5.93 18.66
C ARG A 61 8.36 -7.20 17.96
N LEU A 62 7.44 -7.89 17.27
CA LEU A 62 7.79 -9.09 16.51
C LEU A 62 8.84 -8.79 15.42
N VAL A 63 8.60 -7.77 14.62
CA VAL A 63 9.52 -7.40 13.54
C VAL A 63 10.88 -6.97 14.10
N LYS A 64 10.89 -6.28 15.25
CA LYS A 64 12.14 -5.96 15.95
C LYS A 64 12.91 -7.20 16.33
N CYS A 65 12.27 -8.19 16.97
CA CYS A 65 12.92 -9.46 17.33
C CYS A 65 13.48 -10.20 16.10
N VAL A 66 12.72 -10.22 15.00
CA VAL A 66 13.18 -10.83 13.74
C VAL A 66 14.40 -10.09 13.20
N ARG A 67 14.38 -8.76 13.21
CA ARG A 67 15.51 -7.93 12.76
C ARG A 67 16.75 -8.19 13.60
N ASP A 68 16.62 -8.19 14.93
CA ASP A 68 17.73 -8.45 15.86
C ASP A 68 18.35 -9.85 15.57
N ALA A 69 17.51 -10.88 15.40
CA ALA A 69 17.97 -12.22 15.06
C ALA A 69 18.66 -12.31 13.69
N VAL A 70 18.21 -11.55 12.70
CA VAL A 70 18.88 -11.45 11.38
C VAL A 70 20.24 -10.81 11.51
N GLU A 71 20.36 -9.74 12.29
CA GLU A 71 21.66 -9.08 12.54
C GLU A 71 22.66 -10.02 13.22
N ASP A 72 22.23 -10.74 14.25
CA ASP A 72 23.07 -11.74 14.92
C ASP A 72 23.50 -12.85 13.97
N ARG A 73 22.55 -13.36 13.16
CA ARG A 73 22.86 -14.38 12.15
C ARG A 73 23.89 -13.89 11.13
N LEU A 74 23.77 -12.63 10.65
CA LEU A 74 24.72 -12.04 9.71
C LEU A 74 26.15 -12.03 10.27
N ARG A 75 26.32 -11.74 11.57
CA ARG A 75 27.64 -11.74 12.21
C ARG A 75 28.29 -13.11 12.23
N GLU A 76 27.51 -14.17 12.34
CA GLU A 76 27.97 -15.56 12.53
C GLU A 76 28.16 -16.33 11.22
N LEU A 77 27.70 -15.81 10.04
CA LEU A 77 27.76 -16.55 8.77
C LEU A 77 29.20 -16.89 8.37
N PRO A 78 29.57 -18.20 8.31
CA PRO A 78 30.98 -18.60 8.06
C PRO A 78 31.40 -18.42 6.60
N TRP A 79 30.47 -18.38 5.67
CA TRP A 79 30.73 -18.25 4.23
C TRP A 79 30.88 -16.78 3.77
N MET A 80 30.50 -15.84 4.61
CA MET A 80 30.53 -14.40 4.29
C MET A 80 31.82 -13.76 4.82
N SER A 81 32.53 -13.03 3.96
CA SER A 81 33.74 -12.30 4.39
C SER A 81 33.40 -11.18 5.36
N ASP A 82 34.36 -10.77 6.20
CA ASP A 82 34.15 -9.70 7.20
C ASP A 82 33.79 -8.36 6.53
N ALA A 83 34.38 -8.06 5.37
CA ALA A 83 34.02 -6.87 4.60
C ALA A 83 32.55 -6.90 4.14
N THR A 84 32.06 -8.09 3.69
CA THR A 84 30.67 -8.26 3.28
C THR A 84 29.73 -8.21 4.48
N LYS A 85 30.09 -8.80 5.61
CA LYS A 85 29.30 -8.69 6.88
C LYS A 85 29.15 -7.23 7.30
N THR A 86 30.22 -6.46 7.26
CA THR A 86 30.18 -5.02 7.57
C THR A 86 29.17 -4.29 6.68
N LYS A 87 29.23 -4.51 5.37
CA LYS A 87 28.27 -3.90 4.43
C LYS A 87 26.82 -4.36 4.63
N ALA A 88 26.62 -5.63 4.97
CA ALA A 88 25.29 -6.16 5.28
C ALA A 88 24.69 -5.51 6.54
N LEU A 89 25.51 -5.34 7.59
CA LEU A 89 25.08 -4.67 8.82
C LEU A 89 24.85 -3.17 8.62
N GLU A 90 25.66 -2.48 7.82
CA GLU A 90 25.39 -1.10 7.40
C GLU A 90 24.03 -0.98 6.70
N LYS A 91 23.73 -1.91 5.78
CA LYS A 91 22.41 -1.95 5.12
C LYS A 91 21.28 -2.20 6.11
N MET A 92 21.47 -3.12 7.07
CA MET A 92 20.47 -3.39 8.13
C MET A 92 20.25 -2.19 9.05
N ALA A 93 21.29 -1.43 9.38
CA ALA A 93 21.17 -0.20 10.18
C ALA A 93 20.29 0.84 9.50
N GLY A 94 20.36 0.95 8.16
CA GLY A 94 19.51 1.83 7.35
C GLY A 94 18.16 1.22 6.96
N PHE A 95 17.85 0.00 7.42
CA PHE A 95 16.62 -0.70 7.06
C PHE A 95 15.41 -0.14 7.79
N ARG A 96 14.41 0.31 7.05
CA ARG A 96 13.18 0.88 7.59
C ARG A 96 12.05 -0.15 7.61
N VAL A 97 11.19 -0.02 8.60
CA VAL A 97 10.02 -0.89 8.77
C VAL A 97 8.78 -0.03 8.98
N LYS A 98 7.74 -0.29 8.21
CA LYS A 98 6.43 0.34 8.33
C LYS A 98 5.38 -0.72 8.64
N ILE A 99 4.63 -0.54 9.72
CA ILE A 99 3.68 -1.53 10.24
C ILE A 99 2.28 -0.96 10.34
N GLY A 100 1.31 -1.66 9.78
CA GLY A 100 -0.11 -1.43 9.93
C GLY A 100 -0.64 -0.30 9.06
N TYR A 101 -0.30 0.93 9.37
CA TYR A 101 -0.83 2.13 8.72
C TYR A 101 0.12 3.33 8.88
N PRO A 102 0.01 4.34 8.00
CA PRO A 102 0.86 5.54 8.06
C PRO A 102 0.56 6.38 9.30
N ASP A 103 1.59 6.98 9.89
CA ASP A 103 1.42 7.90 11.02
C ASP A 103 0.81 9.24 10.57
N ILE A 104 1.06 9.63 9.33
CA ILE A 104 0.48 10.82 8.69
C ILE A 104 -0.37 10.36 7.51
N TRP A 105 -1.67 10.57 7.61
CA TRP A 105 -2.63 10.24 6.57
C TRP A 105 -2.64 11.28 5.44
N THR A 106 -2.97 10.83 4.24
CA THR A 106 -3.22 11.75 3.12
C THR A 106 -4.41 12.67 3.47
N ASP A 107 -4.19 13.97 3.34
CA ASP A 107 -5.24 14.97 3.45
C ASP A 107 -6.09 14.97 2.17
N TYR A 108 -7.39 14.66 2.31
CA TYR A 108 -8.37 14.64 1.23
C TYR A 108 -9.32 15.85 1.24
N ASP A 109 -9.11 16.89 2.02
CA ASP A 109 -10.01 18.05 2.14
C ASP A 109 -10.27 18.75 0.81
N LYS A 110 -9.30 18.71 -0.10
CA LYS A 110 -9.43 19.27 -1.45
C LYS A 110 -10.18 18.37 -2.43
N LEU A 111 -10.43 17.12 -2.07
CA LEU A 111 -11.20 16.19 -2.89
C LEU A 111 -12.71 16.41 -2.67
N LYS A 112 -13.38 16.92 -3.68
CA LYS A 112 -14.84 17.10 -3.64
C LYS A 112 -15.54 15.90 -4.26
N VAL A 113 -16.27 15.15 -3.45
CA VAL A 113 -17.16 14.06 -3.86
C VAL A 113 -18.60 14.53 -3.70
N LEU A 114 -19.39 14.42 -4.76
CA LEU A 114 -20.78 14.88 -4.79
C LEU A 114 -21.72 13.68 -4.83
N ALA A 115 -22.66 13.62 -3.88
CA ALA A 115 -23.64 12.52 -3.77
C ALA A 115 -24.54 12.42 -5.02
N ASP A 116 -24.95 13.58 -5.56
CA ASP A 116 -25.87 13.67 -6.70
C ASP A 116 -25.15 13.67 -8.06
N ALA A 117 -23.83 13.61 -8.09
CA ALA A 117 -23.08 13.53 -9.33
C ALA A 117 -23.02 12.09 -9.86
N PRO A 118 -22.95 11.90 -11.17
CA PRO A 118 -22.66 10.60 -11.75
C PRO A 118 -21.37 10.00 -11.17
N TYR A 119 -21.37 8.70 -10.90
CA TYR A 119 -20.20 7.99 -10.34
C TYR A 119 -18.89 8.29 -11.09
N TYR A 120 -18.95 8.36 -12.42
CA TYR A 120 -17.81 8.74 -13.26
C TYR A 120 -17.21 10.10 -12.91
N ALA A 121 -18.06 11.08 -12.60
CA ALA A 121 -17.57 12.44 -12.24
C ALA A 121 -16.76 12.38 -10.92
N ASN A 122 -17.20 11.61 -9.94
CA ASN A 122 -16.47 11.42 -8.69
C ASN A 122 -15.15 10.65 -8.90
N CYS A 123 -15.13 9.64 -9.76
CA CYS A 123 -13.90 8.94 -10.15
C CYS A 123 -12.89 9.91 -10.81
N LEU A 124 -13.37 10.76 -11.71
CA LEU A 124 -12.53 11.76 -12.39
C LEU A 124 -12.01 12.82 -11.41
N ALA A 125 -12.83 13.25 -10.44
CA ALA A 125 -12.39 14.16 -9.38
C ALA A 125 -11.26 13.55 -8.55
N ALA A 126 -11.38 12.26 -8.16
CA ALA A 126 -10.33 11.54 -7.43
C ALA A 126 -9.04 11.41 -8.27
N GLN A 127 -9.15 11.10 -9.56
CA GLN A 127 -7.98 11.03 -10.46
C GLN A 127 -7.29 12.40 -10.60
N ARG A 128 -8.04 13.49 -10.75
CA ARG A 128 -7.49 14.84 -10.81
C ARG A 128 -6.81 15.23 -9.50
N PHE A 129 -7.40 14.89 -8.37
CA PHE A 129 -6.81 15.10 -7.06
C PHE A 129 -5.46 14.38 -6.93
N GLU A 130 -5.40 13.09 -7.25
CA GLU A 130 -4.15 12.32 -7.19
C GLU A 130 -3.11 12.84 -8.19
N HIS A 131 -3.53 13.23 -9.38
CA HIS A 131 -2.62 13.81 -10.36
C HIS A 131 -2.02 15.13 -9.86
N ALA A 132 -2.84 16.03 -9.32
CA ALA A 132 -2.36 17.28 -8.73
C ALA A 132 -1.38 17.01 -7.57
N ARG A 133 -1.69 16.04 -6.69
CA ARG A 133 -0.81 15.61 -5.60
C ARG A 133 0.50 15.00 -6.12
N MET A 134 0.45 14.27 -7.22
CA MET A 134 1.67 13.75 -7.87
C MET A 134 2.56 14.89 -8.39
N LEU A 135 1.97 15.91 -9.00
CA LEU A 135 2.72 17.05 -9.53
C LEU A 135 3.44 17.85 -8.42
N THR A 136 2.87 17.94 -7.22
CA THR A 136 3.55 18.62 -6.08
C THR A 136 4.85 17.94 -5.62
N ARG A 137 5.12 16.72 -6.10
CA ARG A 137 6.36 16.00 -5.77
C ARG A 137 7.51 16.27 -6.74
N ILE A 138 7.22 16.94 -7.86
CA ILE A 138 8.27 17.36 -8.79
C ILE A 138 9.15 18.35 -8.04
N ASP A 139 10.46 18.17 -8.13
CA ASP A 139 11.49 18.98 -7.45
C ASP A 139 11.43 18.96 -5.90
N ALA A 140 10.55 18.15 -5.31
CA ALA A 140 10.52 17.94 -3.87
C ALA A 140 11.47 16.82 -3.42
N PRO A 141 12.01 16.86 -2.20
CA PRO A 141 12.75 15.75 -1.63
C PRO A 141 11.92 14.47 -1.59
N VAL A 142 12.58 13.31 -1.63
CA VAL A 142 11.91 12.01 -1.54
C VAL A 142 11.15 11.89 -0.22
N ASP A 143 9.84 11.75 -0.31
CA ASP A 143 8.99 11.48 0.83
C ASP A 143 9.16 10.02 1.28
N ARG A 144 9.90 9.84 2.36
CA ARG A 144 10.16 8.52 2.95
C ARG A 144 9.02 7.99 3.82
N GLU A 145 8.02 8.81 4.15
CA GLU A 145 6.85 8.39 4.92
C GLU A 145 5.71 7.88 4.04
N ARG A 146 5.81 8.07 2.73
CA ARG A 146 4.82 7.62 1.77
C ARG A 146 4.63 6.10 1.80
N TRP A 147 3.36 5.67 1.82
CA TRP A 147 2.96 4.29 1.62
C TRP A 147 2.51 4.05 0.17
N PHE A 148 2.81 2.86 -0.36
CA PHE A 148 2.41 2.44 -1.72
C PHE A 148 1.27 1.44 -1.70
N MET A 149 0.84 1.01 -0.51
CA MET A 149 -0.32 0.14 -0.29
C MET A 149 -1.19 0.71 0.82
N ALA A 150 -2.51 0.64 0.64
CA ALA A 150 -3.44 1.05 1.66
C ALA A 150 -3.55 -0.02 2.77
N PRO A 151 -3.88 0.36 4.03
CA PRO A 151 -3.91 -0.54 5.18
C PRO A 151 -4.80 -1.78 5.04
N GLN A 152 -5.88 -1.70 4.27
CA GLN A 152 -6.81 -2.81 4.02
C GLN A 152 -6.33 -3.80 2.94
N GLN A 153 -5.17 -3.60 2.33
CA GLN A 153 -4.62 -4.55 1.37
C GLN A 153 -3.93 -5.71 2.08
N VAL A 154 -4.37 -6.94 1.78
CA VAL A 154 -3.72 -8.18 2.27
C VAL A 154 -2.48 -8.44 1.40
N ASN A 155 -1.42 -7.73 1.68
CA ASN A 155 -0.14 -7.83 0.98
C ASN A 155 0.97 -7.17 1.81
N ALA A 156 2.21 -7.32 1.36
CA ALA A 156 3.39 -6.65 1.89
C ALA A 156 4.37 -6.34 0.75
N TYR A 157 5.29 -5.42 0.96
CA TYR A 157 6.32 -5.15 -0.05
C TYR A 157 7.64 -4.73 0.58
N TYR A 158 8.72 -4.97 -0.17
CA TYR A 158 10.02 -4.37 0.06
C TYR A 158 10.34 -3.37 -1.05
N HIS A 159 10.76 -2.16 -0.68
CA HIS A 159 11.13 -1.10 -1.62
C HIS A 159 12.66 -0.92 -1.61
N PRO A 160 13.40 -1.43 -2.61
CA PRO A 160 14.87 -1.45 -2.59
C PRO A 160 15.50 -0.06 -2.58
N MET A 161 14.91 0.92 -3.28
CA MET A 161 15.44 2.29 -3.33
C MET A 161 15.30 3.05 -2.00
N LEU A 162 14.30 2.69 -1.18
CA LEU A 162 14.09 3.27 0.15
C LEU A 162 14.67 2.39 1.26
N ASN A 163 15.12 1.17 0.93
CA ASN A 163 15.57 0.15 1.87
C ASN A 163 14.54 -0.07 3.00
N GLU A 164 13.27 -0.27 2.61
CA GLU A 164 12.17 -0.40 3.55
C GLU A 164 11.29 -1.63 3.26
N ILE A 165 10.75 -2.21 4.33
CA ILE A 165 9.70 -3.23 4.25
C ILE A 165 8.43 -2.67 4.87
N VAL A 166 7.29 -2.99 4.25
CA VAL A 166 5.99 -2.46 4.65
C VAL A 166 4.98 -3.58 4.77
N PHE A 167 4.31 -3.65 5.92
CA PHE A 167 3.25 -4.60 6.22
C PHE A 167 1.97 -3.85 6.54
N PRO A 168 1.03 -3.70 5.58
CA PRO A 168 -0.30 -3.14 5.84
C PRO A 168 -1.08 -3.89 6.92
N ALA A 169 -2.03 -3.23 7.56
CA ALA A 169 -2.78 -3.79 8.69
C ALA A 169 -3.48 -5.11 8.36
N ALA A 170 -4.03 -5.24 7.16
CA ALA A 170 -4.82 -6.40 6.78
C ALA A 170 -4.04 -7.72 6.68
N ILE A 171 -2.72 -7.68 6.43
CA ILE A 171 -1.92 -8.92 6.40
C ILE A 171 -1.47 -9.37 7.80
N LEU A 172 -1.64 -8.51 8.80
CA LEU A 172 -1.21 -8.75 10.19
C LEU A 172 -2.34 -9.26 11.09
N GLN A 173 -3.50 -9.60 10.52
CA GLN A 173 -4.68 -10.12 11.22
C GLN A 173 -4.82 -11.62 11.14
#